data_306acb843d176c15cbebf44ab24934fc
#
_entry.id   306acb843d176c15cbebf44ab24934fc
#
_cell.length_a   1.000
_cell.length_b   1.000
_cell.length_c   1.000
_cell.angle_alpha   90.00
_cell.angle_beta   90.00
_cell.angle_gamma   90.00
#
_symmetry.space_group_name_H-M   'P 1'
#
loop_
_entity.id
_entity.type
_entity.pdbx_description
1 polymer ?
#
loop_
_entity_poly.entity_id
_entity_poly.type
_entity_poly.pdbx_seq_one_letter_code
_entity_poly.pdbx_strand_id
1 'polypeptide(L)'
;FATGLRNAGTAADYTQATLYAESILAAIGRETPLSEGSHSGSIDEQFSWRSRISPYLDGMPDPEKIRVRAYRVEVEVFWNGVLKTRSVVLETLRLAPLPPPQGPA
;
A
#
# COMPACT_ATOMS: atom_id res chain seq x y z
N PHE A 1 1.54 32.48 15.54
CA PHE A 1 1.80 32.07 14.14
C PHE A 1 2.83 30.97 14.00
N ALA A 2 3.82 30.93 14.90
CA ALA A 2 4.80 29.86 14.86
C ALA A 2 4.12 28.48 14.98
N THR A 3 3.12 28.38 15.86
CA THR A 3 2.36 27.16 16.01
C THR A 3 1.57 26.84 14.73
N GLY A 4 0.96 27.86 14.14
CA GLY A 4 0.21 27.67 12.90
C GLY A 4 1.11 27.23 11.75
N LEU A 5 2.30 27.82 11.64
CA LEU A 5 3.24 27.42 10.60
C LEU A 5 3.72 25.99 10.81
N ARG A 6 3.95 25.61 12.06
CA ARG A 6 4.38 24.25 12.38
C ARG A 6 3.29 23.24 12.02
N ASN A 7 2.04 23.56 12.35
CA ASN A 7 0.91 22.69 11.99
C ASN A 7 0.72 22.62 10.48
N ALA A 8 0.91 23.73 9.78
CA ALA A 8 0.81 23.74 8.33
C ALA A 8 1.90 22.86 7.69
N GLY A 9 3.13 22.91 8.23
CA GLY A 9 4.20 22.05 7.75
C GLY A 9 3.90 20.58 7.97
N THR A 10 3.36 20.23 9.15
CA THR A 10 2.97 18.87 9.45
C THR A 10 1.86 18.42 8.53
N ALA A 11 0.87 19.27 8.30
CA ALA A 11 -0.24 18.97 7.41
C ALA A 11 0.25 18.77 5.97
N ALA A 12 1.19 19.61 5.52
CA ALA A 12 1.75 19.48 4.19
C ALA A 12 2.51 18.16 4.03
N ASP A 13 3.23 17.73 5.06
CA ASP A 13 3.94 16.47 5.04
C ASP A 13 2.97 15.30 4.95
N TYR A 14 1.89 15.33 5.71
CA TYR A 14 0.86 14.29 5.65
C TYR A 14 0.19 14.24 4.28
N THR A 15 -0.09 15.41 3.71
CA THR A 15 -0.68 15.48 2.38
C THR A 15 0.25 14.87 1.34
N GLN A 16 1.52 15.24 1.40
CA GLN A 16 2.50 14.71 0.45
C GLN A 16 2.66 13.20 0.61
N ALA A 17 2.73 12.73 1.86
CA ALA A 17 2.84 11.30 2.14
C ALA A 17 1.63 10.54 1.62
N THR A 18 0.43 11.10 1.78
CA THR A 18 -0.79 10.48 1.28
C THR A 18 -0.76 10.36 -0.24
N LEU A 19 -0.32 11.41 -0.93
CA LEU A 19 -0.20 11.36 -2.39
C LEU A 19 0.80 10.30 -2.84
N TYR A 20 1.92 10.20 -2.15
CA TYR A 20 2.89 9.15 -2.45
C TYR A 20 2.29 7.76 -2.21
N ALA A 21 1.61 7.58 -1.08
CA ALA A 21 1.00 6.30 -0.74
C ALA A 21 -0.06 5.90 -1.76
N GLU A 22 -0.89 6.85 -2.19
CA GLU A 22 -1.90 6.60 -3.21
C GLU A 22 -1.26 6.20 -4.54
N SER A 23 -0.17 6.86 -4.90
CA SER A 23 0.53 6.56 -6.14
C SER A 23 1.14 5.16 -6.11
N ILE A 24 1.77 4.80 -5.00
CA ILE A 24 2.35 3.46 -4.84
C ILE A 24 1.25 2.40 -4.86
N LEU A 25 0.16 2.66 -4.14
CA LEU A 25 -0.95 1.73 -4.08
C LEU A 25 -1.56 1.51 -5.45
N ALA A 26 -1.68 2.57 -6.25
CA ALA A 26 -2.23 2.47 -7.60
C ALA A 26 -1.34 1.65 -8.53
N ALA A 27 -0.04 1.67 -8.30
CA ALA A 27 0.91 0.94 -9.14
C ALA A 27 0.91 -0.56 -8.85
N ILE A 28 0.57 -0.95 -7.62
CA ILE A 28 0.56 -2.36 -7.23
C ILE A 28 -0.58 -3.08 -7.95
N GLY A 29 -0.26 -4.14 -8.66
CA GLY A 29 -1.24 -4.88 -9.46
C GLY A 29 -1.37 -4.36 -10.88
N ARG A 30 -0.80 -3.19 -11.19
CA ARG A 30 -0.79 -2.63 -12.54
C ARG A 30 0.61 -2.66 -13.12
N GLU A 31 1.52 -1.91 -12.51
CA GLU A 31 2.91 -1.87 -12.95
C GLU A 31 3.75 -2.92 -12.24
N THR A 32 3.34 -3.28 -11.03
CA THR A 32 4.01 -4.28 -10.22
C THR A 32 3.08 -5.48 -10.08
N PRO A 33 3.60 -6.70 -10.17
CA PRO A 33 2.74 -7.88 -9.99
C PRO A 33 2.09 -7.92 -8.62
N LEU A 34 0.87 -8.40 -8.57
CA LEU A 34 0.14 -8.59 -7.33
C LEU A 34 0.50 -9.95 -6.75
N SER A 35 1.55 -9.99 -5.95
CA SER A 35 2.05 -11.21 -5.33
C SER A 35 2.31 -10.97 -3.86
N GLU A 36 2.16 -12.04 -3.07
CA GLU A 36 2.41 -11.96 -1.64
C GLU A 36 3.83 -11.54 -1.35
N GLY A 37 3.99 -10.76 -0.30
CA GLY A 37 5.30 -10.36 0.15
C GLY A 37 5.34 -8.94 0.65
N SER A 38 6.53 -8.51 1.00
CA SER A 38 6.79 -7.17 1.50
C SER A 38 7.88 -6.53 0.65
N HIS A 39 7.71 -5.25 0.39
CA HIS A 39 8.68 -4.47 -0.36
C HIS A 39 8.89 -3.14 0.34
N SER A 40 10.01 -2.53 0.11
CA SER A 40 10.32 -1.23 0.68
C SER A 40 11.29 -0.48 -0.20
N GLY A 41 11.37 0.82 0.00
CA GLY A 41 12.29 1.66 -0.75
C GLY A 41 12.27 3.09 -0.26
N SER A 42 13.06 3.91 -0.91
CA SER A 42 13.10 5.35 -0.66
C SER A 42 12.33 6.05 -1.77
N ILE A 43 11.56 7.07 -1.40
CA ILE A 43 10.90 7.94 -2.37
C ILE A 43 11.82 9.10 -2.69
N ASP A 44 12.31 9.77 -1.65
CA ASP A 44 13.24 10.87 -1.78
C ASP A 44 14.05 10.96 -0.47
N GLU A 45 14.74 12.07 -0.25
CA GLU A 45 15.57 12.24 0.93
C GLU A 45 14.76 12.25 2.23
N GLN A 46 13.50 12.62 2.16
CA GLN A 46 12.64 12.76 3.33
C GLN A 46 11.76 11.55 3.55
N PHE A 47 11.16 11.01 2.48
CA PHE A 47 10.13 9.99 2.57
C PHE A 47 10.64 8.62 2.15
N SER A 48 10.18 7.60 2.88
CA SER A 48 10.41 6.21 2.54
C SER A 48 9.08 5.47 2.54
N TRP A 49 9.04 4.31 1.94
CA TRP A 49 7.80 3.54 1.86
C TRP A 49 8.05 2.07 2.12
N ARG A 50 6.99 1.40 2.53
CA ARG A 50 6.99 -0.06 2.56
C ARG A 50 5.58 -0.54 2.22
N SER A 51 5.53 -1.70 1.61
CA SER A 51 4.25 -2.29 1.23
C SER A 51 4.19 -3.73 1.68
N ARG A 52 2.98 -4.19 1.91
CA ARG A 52 2.73 -5.57 2.30
C ARG A 52 1.52 -6.06 1.54
N ILE A 53 1.68 -7.18 0.88
CA ILE A 53 0.59 -7.83 0.15
C ILE A 53 0.38 -9.19 0.78
N SER A 54 -0.83 -9.42 1.27
CA SER A 54 -1.18 -10.67 1.93
C SER A 54 -2.53 -11.16 1.43
N PRO A 55 -2.77 -12.47 1.45
CA PRO A 55 -4.07 -12.98 1.04
C PRO A 55 -5.15 -12.49 2.00
N TYR A 56 -6.31 -12.15 1.45
CA TYR A 56 -7.47 -11.78 2.24
C TYR A 56 -8.46 -12.94 2.18
N LEU A 57 -8.65 -13.60 3.31
CA LEU A 57 -9.44 -14.81 3.38
C LEU A 57 -10.76 -14.63 4.14
N ASP A 58 -10.91 -13.55 4.88
CA ASP A 58 -12.07 -13.31 5.72
C ASP A 58 -13.31 -13.04 4.87
N GLY A 59 -14.37 -13.77 5.13
CA GLY A 59 -15.64 -13.57 4.44
C GLY A 59 -15.63 -13.93 2.96
N MET A 60 -14.57 -14.54 2.50
CA MET A 60 -14.49 -14.95 1.10
C MET A 60 -15.32 -16.20 0.88
N PRO A 61 -16.12 -16.26 -0.20
CA PRO A 61 -16.75 -17.49 -0.59
C PRO A 61 -15.71 -18.54 -0.96
N ASP A 62 -16.19 -19.78 -1.08
CA ASP A 62 -15.34 -20.91 -1.45
C ASP A 62 -14.49 -20.57 -2.67
N PRO A 63 -13.15 -20.65 -2.56
CA PRO A 63 -12.26 -20.31 -3.69
C PRO A 63 -12.49 -21.19 -4.92
N GLU A 64 -13.07 -22.36 -4.75
CA GLU A 64 -13.37 -23.21 -5.90
C GLU A 64 -14.51 -22.67 -6.73
N LYS A 65 -15.38 -21.86 -6.15
CA LYS A 65 -16.54 -21.30 -6.84
C LYS A 65 -16.25 -19.96 -7.49
N ILE A 66 -15.21 -19.28 -7.04
CA ILE A 66 -14.83 -17.99 -7.61
C ILE A 66 -13.44 -18.11 -8.19
N ARG A 67 -13.30 -17.63 -9.40
CA ARG A 67 -12.01 -17.64 -10.08
C ARG A 67 -11.25 -16.34 -9.84
N VAL A 68 -11.32 -15.83 -8.61
CA VAL A 68 -10.59 -14.62 -8.21
C VAL A 68 -10.00 -14.84 -6.83
N ARG A 69 -8.89 -14.20 -6.60
CA ARG A 69 -8.25 -14.20 -5.29
C ARG A 69 -8.17 -12.77 -4.80
N ALA A 70 -8.48 -12.57 -3.54
CA ALA A 70 -8.40 -11.26 -2.93
C ALA A 70 -7.10 -11.11 -2.16
N TYR A 71 -6.51 -9.94 -2.26
CA TYR A 71 -5.30 -9.58 -1.52
C TYR A 71 -5.53 -8.30 -0.77
N ARG A 72 -5.02 -8.27 0.45
CA ARG A 72 -4.93 -7.04 1.20
C ARG A 72 -3.61 -6.38 0.84
N VAL A 73 -3.68 -5.14 0.42
CA VAL A 73 -2.50 -4.36 0.06
C VAL A 73 -2.39 -3.20 1.03
N GLU A 74 -1.31 -3.15 1.78
CA GLU A 74 -1.02 -2.04 2.68
C GLU A 74 0.21 -1.31 2.15
N VAL A 75 0.14 0.01 2.15
CA VAL A 75 1.27 0.86 1.81
C VAL A 75 1.45 1.86 2.94
N GLU A 76 2.64 1.89 3.49
CA GLU A 76 3.00 2.87 4.50
C GLU A 76 4.07 3.79 3.92
N VAL A 77 3.83 5.09 4.02
CA VAL A 77 4.84 6.11 3.70
C VAL A 77 5.22 6.75 5.03
N PHE A 78 6.50 6.78 5.32
CA PHE A 78 6.97 7.28 6.61
C PHE A 78 8.14 8.24 6.41
N TRP A 79 8.31 9.11 7.40
CA TRP A 79 9.36 10.12 7.39
C TRP A 79 9.69 10.52 8.82
N ASN A 80 10.85 11.09 9.00
CA ASN A 80 11.25 11.57 10.30
C ASN A 80 10.69 12.96 10.53
N GLY A 81 9.78 13.06 11.50
CA GLY A 81 9.30 14.35 11.97
C GLY A 81 10.31 15.00 12.91
N VAL A 82 9.93 16.13 13.46
CA VAL A 82 10.82 16.87 14.35
C VAL A 82 11.12 16.08 15.62
N LEU A 83 10.11 15.45 16.20
CA LEU A 83 10.23 14.72 17.46
C LEU A 83 10.16 13.22 17.32
N LYS A 84 9.52 12.71 16.27
CA LYS A 84 9.32 11.28 16.11
C LYS A 84 9.08 10.96 14.64
N THR A 85 9.20 9.68 14.31
CA THR A 85 8.83 9.18 13.00
C THR A 85 7.32 9.27 12.84
N ARG A 86 6.90 9.74 11.68
CA ARG A 86 5.48 9.84 11.36
C ARG A 86 5.20 9.00 10.13
N SER A 87 3.96 8.59 9.97
CA SER A 87 3.60 7.74 8.84
C SER A 87 2.15 7.91 8.44
N VAL A 88 1.88 7.53 7.20
CA VAL A 88 0.54 7.39 6.64
C VAL A 88 0.43 5.97 6.12
N VAL A 89 -0.64 5.29 6.49
CA VAL A 89 -0.90 3.93 6.02
C VAL A 89 -2.19 3.93 5.23
N LEU A 90 -2.12 3.43 4.01
CA LEU A 90 -3.30 3.19 3.19
C LEU A 90 -3.43 1.69 2.97
N GLU A 91 -4.68 1.24 2.94
CA GLU A 91 -4.98 -0.17 2.79
C GLU A 91 -6.13 -0.33 1.83
N THR A 92 -6.05 -1.34 0.97
CA THR A 92 -7.12 -1.66 0.05
C THR A 92 -7.14 -3.15 -0.20
N LEU A 93 -8.21 -3.59 -0.84
CA LEU A 93 -8.31 -4.95 -1.34
C LEU A 93 -8.18 -4.92 -2.85
N ARG A 94 -7.40 -5.85 -3.38
CA ARG A 94 -7.25 -6.03 -4.81
C ARG A 94 -7.67 -7.43 -5.18
N LEU A 95 -8.36 -7.56 -6.28
CA LEU A 95 -8.76 -8.84 -6.80
C LEU A 95 -7.89 -9.20 -7.97
N ALA A 96 -7.46 -10.44 -8.02
CA ALA A 96 -6.69 -10.96 -9.14
C ALA A 96 -7.36 -12.25 -9.62
N PRO A 97 -7.48 -12.43 -10.93
CA PRO A 97 -8.01 -13.69 -11.43
C PRO A 97 -7.06 -14.83 -11.08
N LEU A 98 -7.63 -15.97 -10.72
CA LEU A 98 -6.82 -17.16 -10.55
C LEU A 98 -6.25 -17.55 -11.90
N PRO A 99 -5.03 -18.06 -11.95
CA PRO A 99 -4.53 -18.58 -13.21
C PRO A 99 -5.44 -19.70 -13.70
N PRO A 100 -5.62 -19.83 -15.00
CA PRO A 100 -6.44 -20.94 -15.52
C PRO A 100 -5.87 -22.25 -15.03
N PRO A 101 -6.74 -23.24 -14.73
CA PRO A 101 -6.25 -24.53 -14.31
C PRO A 101 -5.26 -25.03 -15.34
N GLN A 102 -4.06 -25.33 -14.87
CA GLN A 102 -3.08 -25.94 -15.75
C GLN A 102 -3.51 -27.40 -15.90
N GLY A 103 -4.38 -27.61 -16.85
CA GLY A 103 -4.77 -28.95 -17.16
C GLY A 103 -3.56 -29.77 -17.57
N PRO A 104 -3.71 -31.08 -17.55
CA PRO A 104 -2.66 -31.93 -18.10
C PRO A 104 -2.53 -31.53 -19.57
N ALA A 105 -1.49 -30.85 -19.82
CA ALA A 105 -1.28 -30.41 -21.19
C ALA A 105 -1.01 -31.62 -22.03
#